data_c342a806c3ab2abb0b84089620b5f233
#
_entry.id   c342a806c3ab2abb0b84089620b5f233
#
_cell.length_a   1.000
_cell.length_b   1.000
_cell.length_c   1.000
_cell.angle_alpha   90.00
_cell.angle_beta   90.00
_cell.angle_gamma   90.00
#
_symmetry.space_group_name_H-M   'P 1'
#
loop_
_entity.id
_entity.type
_entity.pdbx_description
1 polymer ?
#
loop_
_entity_poly.entity_id
_entity_poly.type
_entity_poly.pdbx_seq_one_letter_code
_entity_poly.pdbx_strand_id
1 'polypeptide(L)'
;MISRAASRFAFTIATFVTVLVTFGLAPAAAADLKVISAGAVRGLISQIIDDYSRQTGQKFDFTIGTTGQLRNIIASGQHADLIIVSAPLMGELEKTGKLTPGSRAELGRVGIGVTIRDGAPAPDVSTPDALKKALIEARSVAYTNPAEGGTSGIYFASVAERFGIGDEIKKKAVLTRGGREAAIEVAEGRAELAIVFISEAVAVKGVKLAGPLPPALQDYSAYAAAIPSSSTDPTAARAFITALTSAAMAERWRSNGFEPPTR
;
A
#
# COMPACT_ATOMS: atom_id res chain seq x y z
N MET A 1 -65.64 -60.86 -58.98
CA MET A 1 -64.26 -60.53 -59.40
C MET A 1 -63.75 -59.39 -58.54
N ILE A 2 -62.81 -59.64 -57.68
CA ILE A 2 -62.48 -58.87 -56.55
C ILE A 2 -61.13 -58.13 -56.82
N SER A 3 -61.14 -56.78 -56.80
CA SER A 3 -59.92 -55.96 -56.94
C SER A 3 -59.53 -55.54 -55.52
N ARG A 4 -58.32 -55.90 -55.13
CA ARG A 4 -57.67 -55.49 -53.86
C ARG A 4 -56.92 -54.15 -54.07
N ALA A 5 -57.31 -53.07 -53.40
CA ALA A 5 -56.56 -51.83 -53.27
C ALA A 5 -55.61 -51.91 -52.12
N ALA A 6 -54.30 -51.81 -52.31
CA ALA A 6 -53.28 -51.74 -51.28
C ALA A 6 -53.04 -50.28 -50.88
N SER A 7 -53.35 -49.93 -49.68
CA SER A 7 -53.04 -48.63 -49.06
C SER A 7 -51.59 -48.61 -48.56
N ARG A 8 -50.77 -47.69 -49.10
CA ARG A 8 -49.39 -47.39 -48.62
C ARG A 8 -49.45 -46.25 -47.62
N PHE A 9 -49.26 -46.59 -46.36
CA PHE A 9 -49.02 -45.61 -45.28
C PHE A 9 -47.58 -45.17 -45.33
N ALA A 10 -47.34 -43.90 -45.66
CA ALA A 10 -46.02 -43.24 -45.56
C ALA A 10 -45.87 -42.67 -44.16
N PHE A 11 -44.94 -43.23 -43.36
CA PHE A 11 -44.59 -42.75 -42.04
C PHE A 11 -43.49 -41.68 -42.19
N THR A 12 -43.83 -40.39 -42.00
CA THR A 12 -42.88 -39.28 -42.04
C THR A 12 -42.32 -39.11 -40.64
N ILE A 13 -41.05 -39.49 -40.45
CA ILE A 13 -40.31 -39.26 -39.17
C ILE A 13 -39.84 -37.84 -39.23
N ALA A 14 -40.41 -36.94 -38.44
CA ALA A 14 -39.92 -35.58 -38.16
C ALA A 14 -38.81 -35.64 -37.14
N THR A 15 -37.57 -35.49 -37.57
CA THR A 15 -36.39 -35.38 -36.69
C THR A 15 -36.35 -33.98 -36.08
N PHE A 16 -36.70 -33.86 -34.81
CA PHE A 16 -36.55 -32.62 -34.04
C PHE A 16 -35.08 -32.47 -33.64
N VAL A 17 -34.35 -31.60 -34.33
CA VAL A 17 -33.00 -31.20 -33.93
C VAL A 17 -33.11 -30.15 -32.84
N THR A 18 -32.91 -30.56 -31.57
CA THR A 18 -32.84 -29.66 -30.42
C THR A 18 -31.46 -28.97 -30.44
N VAL A 19 -31.39 -27.74 -30.89
CA VAL A 19 -30.17 -26.90 -30.78
C VAL A 19 -30.06 -26.47 -29.36
N LEU A 20 -29.13 -27.09 -28.61
CA LEU A 20 -28.74 -26.65 -27.25
C LEU A 20 -27.88 -25.37 -27.37
N VAL A 21 -28.51 -24.21 -27.25
CA VAL A 21 -27.79 -22.93 -27.15
C VAL A 21 -27.16 -22.87 -25.75
N THR A 22 -25.89 -23.25 -25.65
CA THR A 22 -25.08 -22.97 -24.46
C THR A 22 -24.83 -21.49 -24.39
N PHE A 23 -25.62 -20.77 -23.58
CA PHE A 23 -25.27 -19.43 -23.15
C PHE A 23 -23.99 -19.55 -22.32
N GLY A 24 -22.85 -19.29 -22.93
CA GLY A 24 -21.63 -19.07 -22.21
C GLY A 24 -21.84 -17.84 -21.32
N LEU A 25 -21.95 -18.04 -20.01
CA LEU A 25 -21.81 -16.96 -19.04
C LEU A 25 -20.39 -16.39 -19.24
N ALA A 26 -20.30 -15.28 -19.97
CA ALA A 26 -19.09 -14.49 -19.93
C ALA A 26 -18.86 -14.12 -18.45
N PRO A 27 -17.64 -14.33 -17.90
CA PRO A 27 -17.37 -13.89 -16.53
C PRO A 27 -17.68 -12.39 -16.49
N ALA A 28 -18.60 -11.99 -15.63
CA ALA A 28 -18.86 -10.59 -15.35
C ALA A 28 -17.51 -9.97 -15.01
N ALA A 29 -17.11 -8.92 -15.72
CA ALA A 29 -15.87 -8.21 -15.40
C ALA A 29 -15.98 -7.79 -13.93
N ALA A 30 -15.06 -8.30 -13.10
CA ALA A 30 -15.05 -7.94 -11.69
C ALA A 30 -14.93 -6.41 -11.60
N ALA A 31 -15.77 -5.80 -10.76
CA ALA A 31 -15.68 -4.38 -10.49
C ALA A 31 -14.30 -4.05 -9.91
N ASP A 32 -13.80 -2.85 -10.14
CA ASP A 32 -12.53 -2.41 -9.59
C ASP A 32 -12.62 -2.37 -8.06
N LEU A 33 -11.73 -3.09 -7.37
CA LEU A 33 -11.65 -3.09 -5.91
C LEU A 33 -11.09 -1.74 -5.44
N LYS A 34 -11.88 -0.97 -4.72
CA LYS A 34 -11.50 0.37 -4.23
C LYS A 34 -10.70 0.25 -2.95
N VAL A 35 -9.46 0.74 -2.99
CA VAL A 35 -8.51 0.61 -1.88
C VAL A 35 -8.06 1.98 -1.40
N ILE A 36 -8.24 2.23 -0.10
CA ILE A 36 -7.63 3.38 0.59
C ILE A 36 -6.35 2.87 1.26
N SER A 37 -5.18 3.42 0.89
CA SER A 37 -3.89 2.89 1.30
C SER A 37 -2.90 3.95 1.76
N ALA A 38 -2.15 3.63 2.82
CA ALA A 38 -1.03 4.45 3.28
C ALA A 38 0.11 4.47 2.25
N GLY A 39 0.74 5.66 2.11
CA GLY A 39 1.87 5.86 1.20
C GLY A 39 3.07 4.95 1.49
N ALA A 40 3.32 4.65 2.77
CA ALA A 40 4.42 3.78 3.18
C ALA A 40 4.37 2.35 2.60
N VAL A 41 3.18 1.80 2.34
CA VAL A 41 3.02 0.45 1.76
C VAL A 41 2.88 0.48 0.23
N ARG A 42 2.75 1.66 -0.39
CA ARG A 42 2.46 1.82 -1.81
C ARG A 42 3.42 1.04 -2.72
N GLY A 43 4.73 1.16 -2.47
CA GLY A 43 5.75 0.57 -3.34
C GLY A 43 5.59 -0.95 -3.49
N LEU A 44 5.41 -1.63 -2.36
CA LEU A 44 5.19 -3.08 -2.32
C LEU A 44 3.81 -3.47 -2.83
N ILE A 45 2.76 -2.78 -2.37
CA ILE A 45 1.38 -3.10 -2.77
C ILE A 45 1.20 -2.99 -4.28
N SER A 46 1.77 -1.97 -4.93
CA SER A 46 1.70 -1.85 -6.40
C SER A 46 2.30 -3.07 -7.11
N GLN A 47 3.44 -3.57 -6.65
CA GLN A 47 4.07 -4.77 -7.22
C GLN A 47 3.21 -6.04 -7.03
N ILE A 48 2.58 -6.18 -5.85
CA ILE A 48 1.71 -7.32 -5.56
C ILE A 48 0.45 -7.27 -6.42
N ILE A 49 -0.12 -6.08 -6.60
CA ILE A 49 -1.32 -5.87 -7.42
C ILE A 49 -1.07 -6.23 -8.87
N ASP A 50 0.05 -5.81 -9.45
CA ASP A 50 0.38 -6.14 -10.84
C ASP A 50 0.42 -7.67 -11.05
N ASP A 51 0.99 -8.40 -10.07
CA ASP A 51 1.02 -9.86 -10.11
C ASP A 51 -0.37 -10.47 -9.88
N TYR A 52 -1.11 -9.98 -8.89
CA TYR A 52 -2.45 -10.46 -8.54
C TYR A 52 -3.46 -10.22 -9.66
N SER A 53 -3.43 -9.03 -10.26
CA SER A 53 -4.30 -8.68 -11.39
C SER A 53 -4.04 -9.56 -12.61
N ARG A 54 -2.77 -9.88 -12.89
CA ARG A 54 -2.44 -10.82 -13.98
C ARG A 54 -2.96 -12.23 -13.73
N GLN A 55 -2.97 -12.67 -12.47
CA GLN A 55 -3.39 -14.01 -12.10
C GLN A 55 -4.91 -14.18 -12.00
N THR A 56 -5.61 -13.15 -11.55
CA THR A 56 -7.03 -13.22 -11.19
C THR A 56 -7.95 -12.39 -12.08
N GLY A 57 -7.42 -11.45 -12.85
CA GLY A 57 -8.22 -10.47 -13.59
C GLY A 57 -8.77 -9.32 -12.71
N GLN A 58 -8.55 -9.35 -11.39
CA GLN A 58 -9.02 -8.30 -10.48
C GLN A 58 -8.33 -6.98 -10.78
N LYS A 59 -9.11 -5.92 -10.93
CA LYS A 59 -8.62 -4.55 -11.06
C LYS A 59 -8.74 -3.80 -9.73
N PHE A 60 -7.96 -2.74 -9.59
CA PHE A 60 -7.89 -1.96 -8.35
C PHE A 60 -7.92 -0.47 -8.65
N ASP A 61 -8.65 0.28 -7.82
CA ASP A 61 -8.67 1.74 -7.80
C ASP A 61 -8.11 2.24 -6.45
N PHE A 62 -7.06 3.07 -6.49
CA PHE A 62 -6.32 3.47 -5.30
C PHE A 62 -6.46 4.93 -4.93
N THR A 63 -6.81 5.15 -3.66
CA THR A 63 -6.61 6.43 -2.98
C THR A 63 -5.44 6.29 -2.01
N ILE A 64 -4.36 7.05 -2.21
CA ILE A 64 -3.14 6.97 -1.41
C ILE A 64 -2.92 8.29 -0.66
N GLY A 65 -2.49 8.19 0.59
CA GLY A 65 -2.21 9.36 1.41
C GLY A 65 -1.37 9.08 2.66
N THR A 66 -1.05 10.15 3.39
CA THR A 66 -0.51 10.07 4.75
C THR A 66 -1.58 9.61 5.72
N THR A 67 -1.19 9.23 6.95
CA THR A 67 -2.17 8.85 7.99
C THR A 67 -3.20 9.95 8.24
N GLY A 68 -2.77 11.22 8.26
CA GLY A 68 -3.69 12.36 8.46
C GLY A 68 -4.66 12.56 7.29
N GLN A 69 -4.16 12.50 6.07
CA GLN A 69 -4.99 12.60 4.86
C GLN A 69 -6.02 11.46 4.80
N LEU A 70 -5.60 10.22 5.06
CA LEU A 70 -6.48 9.06 5.04
C LEU A 70 -7.55 9.12 6.13
N ARG A 71 -7.23 9.62 7.33
CA ARG A 71 -8.23 9.87 8.36
C ARG A 71 -9.34 10.78 7.85
N ASN A 72 -9.00 11.90 7.20
CA ASN A 72 -9.97 12.84 6.65
C ASN A 72 -10.80 12.22 5.50
N ILE A 73 -10.15 11.48 4.60
CA ILE A 73 -10.81 10.80 3.47
C ILE A 73 -11.83 9.78 3.99
N ILE A 74 -11.45 8.94 4.96
CA ILE A 74 -12.34 7.94 5.55
C ILE A 74 -13.47 8.62 6.34
N ALA A 75 -13.17 9.71 7.04
CA ALA A 75 -14.16 10.48 7.79
C ALA A 75 -15.20 11.15 6.87
N SER A 76 -14.79 11.58 5.67
CA SER A 76 -15.71 12.15 4.66
C SER A 76 -16.67 11.12 4.05
N GLY A 77 -16.50 9.82 4.35
CA GLY A 77 -17.34 8.75 3.83
C GLY A 77 -16.96 8.28 2.42
N GLN A 78 -15.74 8.58 1.95
CA GLN A 78 -15.28 8.04 0.67
C GLN A 78 -15.38 6.51 0.70
N HIS A 79 -16.03 5.96 -0.32
CA HIS A 79 -16.21 4.51 -0.43
C HIS A 79 -14.89 3.78 -0.66
N ALA A 80 -14.70 2.67 0.06
CA ALA A 80 -13.63 1.73 -0.13
C ALA A 80 -14.11 0.30 0.16
N ASP A 81 -13.52 -0.66 -0.52
CA ASP A 81 -13.71 -2.10 -0.28
C ASP A 81 -12.61 -2.68 0.62
N LEU A 82 -11.45 -2.02 0.63
CA LEU A 82 -10.30 -2.37 1.45
C LEU A 82 -9.61 -1.11 1.98
N ILE A 83 -9.21 -1.14 3.24
CA ILE A 83 -8.42 -0.09 3.89
C ILE A 83 -7.09 -0.69 4.34
N ILE A 84 -5.96 -0.02 4.01
CA ILE A 84 -4.61 -0.38 4.45
C ILE A 84 -3.99 0.86 5.10
N VAL A 85 -3.96 0.90 6.42
CA VAL A 85 -3.55 2.09 7.17
C VAL A 85 -2.66 1.72 8.36
N SER A 86 -2.08 2.72 9.03
CA SER A 86 -1.32 2.49 10.25
C SER A 86 -2.18 1.85 11.34
N ALA A 87 -1.56 1.00 12.16
CA ALA A 87 -2.25 0.28 13.23
C ALA A 87 -2.99 1.20 14.21
N PRO A 88 -2.48 2.38 14.61
CA PRO A 88 -3.26 3.33 15.41
C PRO A 88 -4.54 3.80 14.73
N LEU A 89 -4.49 4.21 13.44
CA LEU A 89 -5.68 4.62 12.72
C LEU A 89 -6.65 3.44 12.53
N MET A 90 -6.14 2.24 12.27
CA MET A 90 -6.97 1.03 12.20
C MET A 90 -7.74 0.80 13.50
N GLY A 91 -7.07 0.94 14.66
CA GLY A 91 -7.72 0.82 15.98
C GLY A 91 -8.76 1.91 16.26
N GLU A 92 -8.59 3.12 15.73
CA GLU A 92 -9.62 4.17 15.77
C GLU A 92 -10.86 3.75 14.97
N LEU A 93 -10.66 3.20 13.75
CA LEU A 93 -11.75 2.76 12.89
C LEU A 93 -12.52 1.56 13.48
N GLU A 94 -11.84 0.62 14.09
CA GLU A 94 -12.48 -0.50 14.80
C GLU A 94 -13.43 -0.01 15.90
N LYS A 95 -13.00 0.95 16.71
CA LYS A 95 -13.82 1.53 17.79
C LYS A 95 -15.08 2.23 17.29
N THR A 96 -15.08 2.71 16.05
CA THR A 96 -16.25 3.36 15.43
C THR A 96 -17.23 2.39 14.78
N GLY A 97 -16.97 1.08 14.78
CA GLY A 97 -17.79 0.06 14.12
C GLY A 97 -17.79 0.16 12.58
N LYS A 98 -16.85 0.90 11.99
CA LYS A 98 -16.77 1.11 10.54
C LYS A 98 -16.08 -0.04 9.79
N LEU A 99 -15.59 -1.04 10.49
CA LEU A 99 -14.92 -2.21 9.91
C LEU A 99 -15.75 -3.48 10.11
N THR A 100 -15.68 -4.37 9.15
CA THR A 100 -16.23 -5.72 9.26
C THR A 100 -15.51 -6.47 10.39
N PRO A 101 -16.22 -6.98 11.41
CA PRO A 101 -15.60 -7.70 12.52
C PRO A 101 -14.73 -8.87 12.04
N GLY A 102 -13.53 -9.01 12.62
CA GLY A 102 -12.57 -10.06 12.28
C GLY A 102 -11.94 -9.95 10.89
N SER A 103 -12.08 -8.80 10.21
CA SER A 103 -11.45 -8.58 8.90
C SER A 103 -10.03 -8.02 9.00
N ARG A 104 -9.61 -7.53 10.17
CA ARG A 104 -8.28 -6.96 10.38
C ARG A 104 -7.19 -8.02 10.22
N ALA A 105 -6.15 -7.68 9.48
CA ALA A 105 -4.95 -8.48 9.28
C ALA A 105 -3.71 -7.60 9.39
N GLU A 106 -2.76 -7.99 10.23
CA GLU A 106 -1.49 -7.29 10.36
C GLU A 106 -0.60 -7.58 9.15
N LEU A 107 0.03 -6.54 8.59
CA LEU A 107 0.86 -6.65 7.39
C LEU A 107 2.37 -6.61 7.70
N GLY A 108 2.75 -5.85 8.71
CA GLY A 108 4.14 -5.65 9.10
C GLY A 108 4.38 -4.25 9.63
N ARG A 109 5.64 -3.98 10.01
CA ARG A 109 6.08 -2.66 10.47
C ARG A 109 7.29 -2.19 9.69
N VAL A 110 7.47 -0.87 9.60
CA VAL A 110 8.60 -0.25 8.93
C VAL A 110 9.22 0.82 9.79
N GLY A 111 10.54 0.86 9.83
CA GLY A 111 11.33 1.88 10.51
C GLY A 111 11.61 3.08 9.60
N ILE A 112 12.12 4.16 10.21
CA ILE A 112 12.58 5.36 9.52
C ILE A 112 14.06 5.21 9.19
N GLY A 113 14.49 5.76 8.05
CA GLY A 113 15.87 5.74 7.62
C GLY A 113 16.33 7.06 7.03
N VAL A 114 17.63 7.19 6.93
CA VAL A 114 18.31 8.29 6.25
C VAL A 114 18.61 7.88 4.82
N THR A 115 18.10 8.63 3.88
CA THR A 115 18.23 8.37 2.44
C THR A 115 19.13 9.41 1.80
N ILE A 116 20.03 8.95 0.93
CA ILE A 116 20.95 9.78 0.14
C ILE A 116 20.84 9.41 -1.33
N ARG A 117 21.37 10.27 -2.20
CA ARG A 117 21.51 9.95 -3.63
C ARG A 117 22.42 8.73 -3.80
N ASP A 118 22.07 7.88 -4.73
CA ASP A 118 22.95 6.78 -5.11
C ASP A 118 24.29 7.30 -5.63
N GLY A 119 25.38 6.64 -5.23
CA GLY A 119 26.75 7.10 -5.51
C GLY A 119 27.28 8.22 -4.58
N ALA A 120 26.44 8.89 -3.79
CA ALA A 120 26.92 9.88 -2.83
C ALA A 120 27.62 9.23 -1.62
N PRO A 121 28.61 9.91 -0.98
CA PRO A 121 29.18 9.47 0.28
C PRO A 121 28.10 9.34 1.36
N ALA A 122 28.06 8.19 2.04
CA ALA A 122 27.10 7.98 3.12
C ALA A 122 27.62 8.62 4.41
N PRO A 123 26.85 9.52 5.05
CA PRO A 123 27.21 10.00 6.37
C PRO A 123 27.06 8.86 7.39
N ASP A 124 27.82 8.93 8.48
CA ASP A 124 27.58 8.08 9.63
C ASP A 124 26.28 8.52 10.34
N VAL A 125 25.35 7.57 10.49
CA VAL A 125 24.05 7.77 11.15
C VAL A 125 23.80 6.69 12.22
N SER A 126 24.85 5.99 12.65
CA SER A 126 24.76 4.81 13.53
C SER A 126 24.44 5.17 14.98
N THR A 127 24.74 6.39 15.41
CA THR A 127 24.46 6.87 16.79
C THR A 127 23.65 8.18 16.74
N PRO A 128 22.98 8.56 17.85
CA PRO A 128 22.29 9.85 17.92
C PRO A 128 23.18 11.05 17.62
N ASP A 129 24.40 11.06 18.13
CA ASP A 129 25.35 12.17 17.90
C ASP A 129 25.84 12.21 16.44
N ALA A 130 26.13 11.05 15.84
CA ALA A 130 26.50 10.95 14.44
C ALA A 130 25.36 11.42 13.52
N LEU A 131 24.11 10.99 13.80
CA LEU A 131 22.92 11.46 13.09
C LEU A 131 22.76 12.99 13.24
N LYS A 132 22.86 13.53 14.46
CA LYS A 132 22.77 14.96 14.70
C LYS A 132 23.81 15.72 13.88
N LYS A 133 25.07 15.25 13.90
CA LYS A 133 26.15 15.84 13.11
C LYS A 133 25.83 15.81 11.60
N ALA A 134 25.42 14.66 11.07
CA ALA A 134 25.04 14.52 9.66
C ALA A 134 23.90 15.48 9.27
N LEU A 135 22.90 15.64 10.14
CA LEU A 135 21.80 16.56 9.93
C LEU A 135 22.26 18.03 9.93
N ILE A 136 23.19 18.42 10.79
CA ILE A 136 23.75 19.78 10.84
C ILE A 136 24.58 20.06 9.59
N GLU A 137 25.44 19.14 9.17
CA GLU A 137 26.35 19.29 8.04
C GLU A 137 25.64 19.25 6.68
N ALA A 138 24.49 18.59 6.58
CA ALA A 138 23.70 18.53 5.37
C ALA A 138 23.20 19.93 4.94
N ARG A 139 23.31 20.23 3.65
CA ARG A 139 22.83 21.49 3.06
C ARG A 139 21.30 21.57 3.00
N SER A 140 20.64 20.44 2.88
CA SER A 140 19.18 20.34 2.81
C SER A 140 18.70 18.97 3.28
N VAL A 141 17.50 18.95 3.92
CA VAL A 141 16.89 17.75 4.45
C VAL A 141 15.43 17.68 3.99
N ALA A 142 15.11 16.67 3.19
CA ALA A 142 13.73 16.41 2.74
C ALA A 142 12.99 15.51 3.72
N TYR A 143 11.74 15.81 4.00
CA TYR A 143 10.86 14.98 4.81
C TYR A 143 9.40 15.36 4.59
N THR A 144 8.49 14.45 4.93
CA THR A 144 7.06 14.74 4.84
C THR A 144 6.70 15.91 5.75
N ASN A 145 6.03 16.93 5.19
CA ASN A 145 5.53 18.05 5.97
C ASN A 145 4.67 17.56 7.13
N PRO A 146 4.99 17.88 8.39
CA PRO A 146 4.17 17.50 9.55
C PRO A 146 2.70 17.93 9.43
N ALA A 147 2.41 19.04 8.76
CA ALA A 147 1.05 19.54 8.53
C ALA A 147 0.21 18.62 7.63
N GLU A 148 0.86 17.79 6.80
CA GLU A 148 0.18 16.76 5.98
C GLU A 148 -0.18 15.49 6.80
N GLY A 149 0.14 15.46 8.10
CA GLY A 149 -0.15 14.32 8.98
C GLY A 149 0.66 13.06 8.65
N GLY A 150 1.83 13.20 8.04
CA GLY A 150 2.75 12.09 7.77
C GLY A 150 3.51 11.67 9.02
N THR A 151 3.38 10.42 9.43
CA THR A 151 3.92 9.89 10.70
C THR A 151 5.44 10.06 10.77
N SER A 152 6.21 9.71 9.72
CA SER A 152 7.67 9.85 9.70
C SER A 152 8.13 11.30 9.80
N GLY A 153 7.41 12.23 9.14
CA GLY A 153 7.74 13.64 9.19
C GLY A 153 7.46 14.28 10.54
N ILE A 154 6.32 13.94 11.17
CA ILE A 154 5.98 14.38 12.54
C ILE A 154 7.03 13.86 13.52
N TYR A 155 7.38 12.57 13.42
CA TYR A 155 8.38 11.97 14.30
C TYR A 155 9.75 12.64 14.11
N PHE A 156 10.22 12.79 12.86
CA PHE A 156 11.49 13.43 12.58
C PHE A 156 11.56 14.86 13.11
N ALA A 157 10.52 15.66 12.94
CA ALA A 157 10.46 17.00 13.51
C ALA A 157 10.66 16.99 15.04
N SER A 158 10.04 16.02 15.72
CA SER A 158 10.24 15.84 17.18
C SER A 158 11.66 15.43 17.55
N VAL A 159 12.33 14.62 16.72
CA VAL A 159 13.76 14.27 16.89
C VAL A 159 14.65 15.52 16.75
N ALA A 160 14.40 16.33 15.72
CA ALA A 160 15.14 17.57 15.52
C ALA A 160 14.99 18.55 16.69
N GLU A 161 13.77 18.68 17.24
CA GLU A 161 13.54 19.49 18.46
C GLU A 161 14.27 18.92 19.68
N ARG A 162 14.23 17.59 19.91
CA ARG A 162 14.99 16.94 21.01
C ARG A 162 16.50 17.14 20.88
N PHE A 163 17.01 17.21 19.64
CA PHE A 163 18.42 17.54 19.38
C PHE A 163 18.77 19.02 19.58
N GLY A 164 17.78 19.90 19.75
CA GLY A 164 17.96 21.34 19.81
C GLY A 164 18.37 21.98 18.46
N ILE A 165 18.07 21.32 17.34
CA ILE A 165 18.38 21.78 15.98
C ILE A 165 17.12 22.02 15.14
N GLY A 166 15.94 22.06 15.75
CA GLY A 166 14.68 22.21 15.03
C GLY A 166 14.64 23.42 14.11
N ASP A 167 15.07 24.60 14.58
CA ASP A 167 15.09 25.82 13.77
C ASP A 167 16.14 25.77 12.65
N GLU A 168 17.25 25.07 12.85
CA GLU A 168 18.25 24.87 11.81
C GLU A 168 17.71 23.96 10.70
N ILE A 169 17.06 22.87 11.07
CA ILE A 169 16.41 21.98 10.11
C ILE A 169 15.32 22.71 9.33
N LYS A 170 14.47 23.51 9.96
CA LYS A 170 13.43 24.30 9.28
C LYS A 170 13.98 25.22 8.20
N LYS A 171 15.16 25.82 8.41
CA LYS A 171 15.81 26.73 7.44
C LYS A 171 16.27 26.02 6.15
N LYS A 172 16.54 24.72 6.23
CA LYS A 172 17.03 23.90 5.11
C LYS A 172 16.10 22.73 4.74
N ALA A 173 14.87 22.79 5.24
CA ALA A 173 13.85 21.76 4.99
C ALA A 173 13.33 21.81 3.56
N VAL A 174 13.25 20.65 2.91
CA VAL A 174 12.49 20.42 1.69
C VAL A 174 11.25 19.63 2.09
N LEU A 175 10.14 20.35 2.30
CA LEU A 175 8.89 19.75 2.77
C LEU A 175 8.08 19.17 1.60
N THR A 176 7.60 17.93 1.77
CA THR A 176 6.87 17.19 0.76
C THR A 176 5.53 16.70 1.29
N ARG A 177 4.64 16.23 0.40
CA ARG A 177 3.34 15.66 0.77
C ARG A 177 3.44 14.25 1.30
N GLY A 178 4.53 13.52 1.00
CA GLY A 178 4.74 12.14 1.40
C GLY A 178 6.21 11.76 1.33
N GLY A 179 6.61 10.70 2.03
CA GLY A 179 8.03 10.33 2.12
C GLY A 179 8.63 9.86 0.80
N ARG A 180 7.83 9.24 -0.08
CA ARG A 180 8.29 8.90 -1.43
C ARG A 180 8.70 10.14 -2.24
N GLU A 181 7.97 11.24 -2.13
CA GLU A 181 8.33 12.51 -2.77
C GLU A 181 9.63 13.06 -2.19
N ALA A 182 9.83 12.97 -0.86
CA ALA A 182 11.08 13.38 -0.24
C ALA A 182 12.28 12.56 -0.74
N ALA A 183 12.13 11.27 -0.96
CA ALA A 183 13.17 10.43 -1.57
C ALA A 183 13.42 10.81 -3.03
N ILE A 184 12.39 11.21 -3.79
CA ILE A 184 12.56 11.74 -5.17
C ILE A 184 13.32 13.06 -5.17
N GLU A 185 13.08 13.96 -4.22
CA GLU A 185 13.88 15.22 -4.10
C GLU A 185 15.39 14.93 -3.97
N VAL A 186 15.73 13.85 -3.24
CA VAL A 186 17.13 13.40 -3.12
C VAL A 186 17.61 12.78 -4.43
N ALA A 187 16.84 11.93 -5.08
CA ALA A 187 17.21 11.30 -6.35
C ALA A 187 17.54 12.35 -7.43
N GLU A 188 16.76 13.42 -7.49
CA GLU A 188 16.89 14.51 -8.45
C GLU A 188 17.87 15.61 -8.00
N GLY A 189 18.46 15.50 -6.78
CA GLY A 189 19.46 16.41 -6.23
C GLY A 189 18.93 17.74 -5.74
N ARG A 190 17.64 17.85 -5.51
CA ARG A 190 17.02 19.01 -4.87
C ARG A 190 17.12 18.96 -3.34
N ALA A 191 17.39 17.78 -2.78
CA ALA A 191 17.75 17.61 -1.38
C ALA A 191 19.00 16.73 -1.25
N GLU A 192 19.77 16.92 -0.17
CA GLU A 192 20.96 16.12 0.12
C GLU A 192 20.62 14.87 0.89
N LEU A 193 19.76 14.99 1.92
CA LEU A 193 19.25 13.89 2.72
C LEU A 193 17.73 13.83 2.65
N ALA A 194 17.16 12.64 2.80
CA ALA A 194 15.76 12.51 3.16
C ALA A 194 15.61 11.63 4.41
N ILE A 195 14.67 12.01 5.29
CA ILE A 195 14.30 11.25 6.47
C ILE A 195 12.87 10.73 6.26
N VAL A 196 12.76 9.45 5.90
CA VAL A 196 11.51 8.84 5.46
C VAL A 196 11.40 7.41 5.96
N PHE A 197 10.24 6.78 5.80
CA PHE A 197 10.15 5.33 5.99
C PHE A 197 11.05 4.60 4.98
N ILE A 198 11.74 3.57 5.45
CA ILE A 198 12.65 2.77 4.63
C ILE A 198 11.94 2.24 3.38
N SER A 199 10.68 1.82 3.50
CA SER A 199 9.86 1.34 2.37
C SER A 199 9.60 2.40 1.28
N GLU A 200 9.57 3.67 1.64
CA GLU A 200 9.37 4.76 0.68
C GLU A 200 10.66 5.05 -0.08
N ALA A 201 11.82 4.91 0.57
CA ALA A 201 13.13 5.08 -0.04
C ALA A 201 13.46 3.95 -1.02
N VAL A 202 13.31 2.68 -0.60
CA VAL A 202 13.64 1.51 -1.45
C VAL A 202 12.79 1.41 -2.71
N ALA A 203 11.63 2.08 -2.74
CA ALA A 203 10.76 2.16 -3.90
C ALA A 203 11.18 3.23 -4.94
N VAL A 204 12.25 4.01 -4.67
CA VAL A 204 12.71 5.10 -5.54
C VAL A 204 14.07 4.76 -6.14
N LYS A 205 14.19 4.82 -7.46
CA LYS A 205 15.46 4.65 -8.16
C LYS A 205 16.33 5.90 -7.97
N GLY A 206 17.64 5.71 -7.92
CA GLY A 206 18.60 6.82 -7.80
C GLY A 206 18.87 7.27 -6.37
N VAL A 207 18.34 6.55 -5.39
CA VAL A 207 18.68 6.74 -3.97
C VAL A 207 19.12 5.43 -3.32
N LYS A 208 19.83 5.56 -2.21
CA LYS A 208 20.16 4.47 -1.30
C LYS A 208 19.97 4.89 0.16
N LEU A 209 19.83 3.92 1.04
CA LEU A 209 19.85 4.19 2.48
C LEU A 209 21.31 4.41 2.93
N ALA A 210 21.55 5.52 3.66
CA ALA A 210 22.75 5.67 4.47
C ALA A 210 22.69 4.75 5.68
N GLY A 211 21.49 4.58 6.26
CA GLY A 211 21.17 3.66 7.34
C GLY A 211 19.78 3.89 7.93
N PRO A 212 19.30 2.98 8.79
CA PRO A 212 18.15 3.24 9.64
C PRO A 212 18.49 4.33 10.65
N LEU A 213 17.47 4.95 11.28
CA LEU A 213 17.73 5.76 12.47
C LEU A 213 18.41 4.91 13.55
N PRO A 214 19.28 5.51 14.40
CA PRO A 214 19.90 4.82 15.51
C PRO A 214 18.84 4.11 16.37
N PRO A 215 19.14 2.93 16.96
CA PRO A 215 18.17 2.17 17.76
C PRO A 215 17.49 2.98 18.88
N ALA A 216 18.22 3.89 19.50
CA ALA A 216 17.69 4.78 20.56
C ALA A 216 16.68 5.83 20.04
N LEU A 217 16.63 6.04 18.73
CA LEU A 217 15.77 7.00 18.04
C LEU A 217 14.87 6.32 17.01
N GLN A 218 14.96 5.00 16.85
CA GLN A 218 14.14 4.32 15.84
C GLN A 218 12.68 4.29 16.28
N ASP A 219 11.81 4.62 15.36
CA ASP A 219 10.37 4.48 15.50
C ASP A 219 9.82 3.61 14.38
N TYR A 220 8.93 2.70 14.76
CA TYR A 220 8.32 1.77 13.84
C TYR A 220 6.84 2.05 13.68
N SER A 221 6.40 2.20 12.46
CA SER A 221 4.98 2.22 12.15
C SER A 221 4.52 0.85 11.67
N ALA A 222 3.58 0.26 12.39
CA ALA A 222 2.89 -0.96 11.98
C ALA A 222 1.69 -0.63 11.08
N TYR A 223 1.41 -1.52 10.13
CA TYR A 223 0.30 -1.39 9.17
C TYR A 223 -0.59 -2.62 9.21
N ALA A 224 -1.88 -2.38 9.03
CA ALA A 224 -2.88 -3.43 8.95
C ALA A 224 -3.82 -3.18 7.77
N ALA A 225 -4.41 -4.25 7.26
CA ALA A 225 -5.49 -4.23 6.30
C ALA A 225 -6.81 -4.60 6.98
N ALA A 226 -7.92 -4.04 6.53
CA ALA A 226 -9.26 -4.42 6.99
C ALA A 226 -10.32 -4.08 5.93
N ILE A 227 -11.47 -4.74 6.03
CA ILE A 227 -12.63 -4.55 5.16
C ILE A 227 -13.59 -3.58 5.83
N PRO A 228 -13.91 -2.42 5.21
CA PRO A 228 -14.97 -1.55 5.71
C PRO A 228 -16.32 -2.27 5.74
N SER A 229 -17.17 -1.93 6.73
CA SER A 229 -18.54 -2.47 6.80
C SER A 229 -19.42 -2.03 5.61
N SER A 230 -19.00 -0.99 4.89
CA SER A 230 -19.65 -0.47 3.67
C SER A 230 -19.08 -1.07 2.37
N SER A 231 -18.16 -2.03 2.44
CA SER A 231 -17.59 -2.68 1.25
C SER A 231 -18.68 -3.31 0.39
N THR A 232 -18.59 -3.10 -0.92
CA THR A 232 -19.47 -3.70 -1.93
C THR A 232 -18.95 -5.04 -2.45
N ASP A 233 -17.66 -5.33 -2.25
CA ASP A 233 -17.05 -6.63 -2.56
C ASP A 233 -16.13 -7.13 -1.43
N PRO A 234 -16.72 -7.52 -0.29
CA PRO A 234 -15.94 -8.04 0.84
C PRO A 234 -15.25 -9.38 0.52
N THR A 235 -15.73 -10.12 -0.48
CA THR A 235 -15.14 -11.39 -0.89
C THR A 235 -13.81 -11.17 -1.61
N ALA A 236 -13.77 -10.30 -2.61
CA ALA A 236 -12.52 -9.93 -3.30
C ALA A 236 -11.53 -9.26 -2.34
N ALA A 237 -12.00 -8.37 -1.45
CA ALA A 237 -11.16 -7.73 -0.43
C ALA A 237 -10.51 -8.77 0.49
N ARG A 238 -11.26 -9.77 0.97
CA ARG A 238 -10.74 -10.84 1.82
C ARG A 238 -9.72 -11.72 1.09
N ALA A 239 -10.01 -12.07 -0.17
CA ALA A 239 -9.07 -12.84 -0.99
C ALA A 239 -7.74 -12.09 -1.16
N PHE A 240 -7.79 -10.78 -1.40
CA PHE A 240 -6.58 -9.97 -1.52
C PHE A 240 -5.83 -9.84 -0.19
N ILE A 241 -6.51 -9.63 0.94
CA ILE A 241 -5.89 -9.66 2.29
C ILE A 241 -5.16 -10.99 2.51
N THR A 242 -5.79 -12.12 2.16
CA THR A 242 -5.18 -13.45 2.29
C THR A 242 -3.91 -13.56 1.43
N ALA A 243 -3.93 -13.02 0.22
CA ALA A 243 -2.74 -12.97 -0.62
C ALA A 243 -1.62 -12.12 0.02
N LEU A 244 -1.94 -10.92 0.54
CA LEU A 244 -0.99 -10.02 1.20
C LEU A 244 -0.32 -10.65 2.43
N THR A 245 -1.03 -11.47 3.18
CA THR A 245 -0.58 -12.08 4.44
C THR A 245 -0.05 -13.51 4.27
N SER A 246 0.00 -14.01 3.04
CA SER A 246 0.51 -15.35 2.78
C SER A 246 2.00 -15.47 3.11
N ALA A 247 2.44 -16.67 3.50
CA ALA A 247 3.84 -16.94 3.79
C ALA A 247 4.77 -16.63 2.60
N ALA A 248 4.28 -16.79 1.38
CA ALA A 248 5.01 -16.46 0.15
C ALA A 248 5.34 -14.97 0.03
N MET A 249 4.58 -14.08 0.70
CA MET A 249 4.81 -12.64 0.68
C MET A 249 5.85 -12.16 1.70
N ALA A 250 6.24 -13.00 2.68
CA ALA A 250 7.13 -12.57 3.77
C ALA A 250 8.46 -11.98 3.27
N GLU A 251 9.08 -12.59 2.26
CA GLU A 251 10.33 -12.07 1.69
C GLU A 251 10.12 -10.78 0.89
N ARG A 252 8.98 -10.65 0.21
CA ARG A 252 8.64 -9.40 -0.51
C ARG A 252 8.43 -8.25 0.47
N TRP A 253 7.82 -8.50 1.64
CA TRP A 253 7.71 -7.50 2.71
C TRP A 253 9.11 -7.07 3.19
N ARG A 254 10.02 -8.02 3.49
CA ARG A 254 11.38 -7.71 3.94
C ARG A 254 12.19 -6.93 2.91
N SER A 255 12.19 -7.37 1.66
CA SER A 255 12.95 -6.71 0.57
C SER A 255 12.45 -5.29 0.27
N ASN A 256 11.22 -4.96 0.69
CA ASN A 256 10.66 -3.60 0.62
C ASN A 256 10.76 -2.85 1.97
N GLY A 257 11.65 -3.27 2.87
CA GLY A 257 11.98 -2.56 4.11
C GLY A 257 11.02 -2.77 5.27
N PHE A 258 10.11 -3.75 5.17
CA PHE A 258 9.20 -4.09 6.26
C PHE A 258 9.74 -5.26 7.09
N GLU A 259 9.51 -5.19 8.38
CA GLU A 259 9.60 -6.34 9.27
C GLU A 259 8.21 -7.01 9.32
N PRO A 260 8.12 -8.34 9.10
CA PRO A 260 6.83 -9.04 9.19
C PRO A 260 6.25 -8.95 10.60
N PRO A 261 4.94 -9.18 10.79
CA PRO A 261 4.34 -9.22 12.11
C PRO A 261 5.06 -10.25 12.98
N THR A 262 5.35 -9.89 14.22
CA THR A 262 5.76 -10.86 15.24
C THR A 262 4.55 -11.75 15.55
N ARG A 263 4.67 -13.02 15.30
CA ARG A 263 3.64 -14.04 15.64
C ARG A 263 3.58 -14.23 17.14
#